data_f2e2200a34b9f61b5792208f1c66c7c2
#
_entry.id   f2e2200a34b9f61b5792208f1c66c7c2
#
_cell.length_a   1.000
_cell.length_b   1.000
_cell.length_c   1.000
_cell.angle_alpha   90.00
_cell.angle_beta   90.00
_cell.angle_gamma   90.00
#
_symmetry.space_group_name_H-M   'P 1'
#
loop_
_entity.id
_entity.type
_entity.pdbx_description
1 polymer ?
#
loop_
_entity_poly.entity_id
_entity_poly.type
_entity_poly.pdbx_seq_one_letter_code
_entity_poly.pdbx_strand_id
1 'polypeptide(L)'
;MSLKYNVGIVGLGAIGLQIAQTIDLGKLPQMRVSVVCSRDHVKAKNNLKTLKSQPSITSIENVAKQSDVVIECAPAEIFDQIAESAIEAGKIFIPASVGALLP
;
A
#
# COMPACT_ATOMS: atom_id res chain seq x y z
N MET A 1 1.53 -22.72 -11.62
CA MET A 1 1.15 -22.02 -10.37
C MET A 1 1.71 -20.61 -10.39
N SER A 2 0.84 -19.63 -10.38
CA SER A 2 1.29 -18.23 -10.37
C SER A 2 1.58 -17.78 -8.96
N LEU A 3 2.74 -17.11 -8.77
CA LEU A 3 3.10 -16.49 -7.51
C LEU A 3 2.36 -15.16 -7.38
N LYS A 4 1.82 -14.89 -6.20
CA LYS A 4 1.21 -13.60 -5.92
C LYS A 4 2.17 -12.72 -5.12
N TYR A 5 2.28 -11.48 -5.53
CA TYR A 5 3.06 -10.49 -4.79
C TYR A 5 2.18 -9.86 -3.71
N ASN A 6 2.68 -9.84 -2.49
CA ASN A 6 2.01 -9.14 -1.41
C ASN A 6 2.28 -7.65 -1.52
N VAL A 7 1.23 -6.86 -1.65
CA VAL A 7 1.31 -5.42 -1.81
C VAL A 7 0.96 -4.74 -0.49
N GLY A 8 1.83 -3.83 -0.07
CA GLY A 8 1.58 -2.97 1.08
C GLY A 8 1.31 -1.55 0.60
N ILE A 9 0.29 -0.90 1.14
CA ILE A 9 -0.05 0.46 0.77
C ILE A 9 0.10 1.35 2.00
N VAL A 10 0.89 2.41 1.87
CA VAL A 10 1.03 3.41 2.92
C VAL A 10 0.26 4.66 2.51
N GLY A 11 -0.76 5.00 3.27
CA GLY A 11 -1.68 6.08 2.95
C GLY A 11 -2.93 5.56 2.24
N LEU A 12 -4.02 5.42 2.99
CA LEU A 12 -5.27 4.90 2.45
C LEU A 12 -6.29 6.02 2.26
N GLY A 13 -5.86 7.10 1.59
CA GLY A 13 -6.75 8.15 1.13
C GLY A 13 -7.42 7.76 -0.18
N ALA A 14 -7.89 8.75 -0.94
CA ALA A 14 -8.64 8.49 -2.18
C ALA A 14 -7.82 7.67 -3.18
N ILE A 15 -6.55 8.03 -3.41
CA ILE A 15 -5.70 7.33 -4.38
C ILE A 15 -5.34 5.94 -3.88
N GLY A 16 -4.92 5.81 -2.62
CA GLY A 16 -4.55 4.53 -2.05
C GLY A 16 -5.70 3.54 -2.03
N LEU A 17 -6.90 4.01 -1.68
CA LEU A 17 -8.08 3.17 -1.70
C LEU A 17 -8.44 2.72 -3.11
N GLN A 18 -8.34 3.61 -4.09
CA GLN A 18 -8.62 3.28 -5.48
C GLN A 18 -7.65 2.21 -5.99
N ILE A 19 -6.37 2.33 -5.66
CA ILE A 19 -5.37 1.33 -6.01
C ILE A 19 -5.70 -0.02 -5.36
N ALA A 20 -6.03 0.00 -4.06
CA ALA A 20 -6.39 -1.21 -3.33
C ALA A 20 -7.60 -1.90 -3.97
N GLN A 21 -8.63 -1.14 -4.31
CA GLN A 21 -9.83 -1.67 -4.94
C GLN A 21 -9.53 -2.28 -6.32
N THR A 22 -8.70 -1.62 -7.11
CA THR A 22 -8.32 -2.11 -8.43
C THR A 22 -7.59 -3.44 -8.35
N ILE A 23 -6.66 -3.57 -7.40
CA ILE A 23 -5.96 -4.82 -7.17
C ILE A 23 -6.93 -5.91 -6.69
N ASP A 24 -7.83 -5.56 -5.78
CA ASP A 24 -8.78 -6.49 -5.19
C ASP A 24 -9.78 -7.04 -6.22
N LEU A 25 -10.09 -6.25 -7.25
CA LEU A 25 -10.97 -6.69 -8.33
C LEU A 25 -10.32 -7.72 -9.26
N GLY A 26 -9.04 -8.00 -9.07
CA GLY A 26 -8.34 -8.99 -9.87
C GLY A 26 -7.80 -8.47 -11.20
N LYS A 27 -7.79 -7.16 -11.41
CA LYS A 27 -7.24 -6.57 -12.64
C LYS A 27 -5.73 -6.75 -12.74
N LEU A 28 -5.08 -6.97 -11.60
CA LEU A 28 -3.67 -7.32 -11.52
C LEU A 28 -3.58 -8.67 -10.79
N PRO A 29 -3.79 -9.78 -11.50
CA PRO A 29 -4.02 -11.08 -10.85
C PRO A 29 -2.84 -11.62 -10.06
N GLN A 30 -1.63 -11.09 -10.29
CA GLN A 30 -0.46 -11.53 -9.54
C GLN A 30 -0.21 -10.71 -8.28
N MET A 31 -1.08 -9.74 -7.96
CA MET A 31 -0.95 -8.88 -6.81
C MET A 31 -2.09 -9.08 -5.83
N ARG A 32 -1.78 -8.93 -4.55
CA ARG A 32 -2.76 -9.01 -3.48
C ARG A 32 -2.41 -7.95 -2.43
N VAL A 33 -3.39 -7.13 -2.03
CA VAL A 33 -3.18 -6.18 -0.93
C VAL A 33 -3.20 -6.94 0.37
N SER A 34 -2.07 -7.00 1.07
CA SER A 34 -1.94 -7.77 2.30
C SER A 34 -1.85 -6.92 3.55
N VAL A 35 -1.26 -5.73 3.44
CA VAL A 35 -1.09 -4.82 4.58
C VAL A 35 -1.26 -3.39 4.13
N VAL A 36 -1.75 -2.54 5.05
CA VAL A 36 -1.83 -1.10 4.83
C VAL A 36 -1.35 -0.36 6.06
N CYS A 37 -0.90 0.88 5.86
CA CYS A 37 -0.63 1.80 6.95
C CYS A 37 -1.46 3.05 6.70
N SER A 38 -2.17 3.51 7.73
CA SER A 38 -3.01 4.70 7.64
C SER A 38 -3.03 5.41 8.98
N ARG A 39 -3.08 6.76 8.94
CA ARG A 39 -3.15 7.58 10.16
C ARG A 39 -4.50 7.45 10.83
N ASP A 40 -5.57 7.37 10.06
CA ASP A 40 -6.94 7.25 10.58
C ASP A 40 -7.36 5.78 10.50
N HIS A 41 -7.16 5.07 11.61
CA HIS A 41 -7.45 3.64 11.67
C HIS A 41 -8.93 3.33 11.53
N VAL A 42 -9.81 4.18 12.04
CA VAL A 42 -11.27 3.95 11.96
C VAL A 42 -11.73 4.05 10.52
N LYS A 43 -11.32 5.12 9.82
CA LYS A 43 -11.67 5.32 8.42
C LYS A 43 -11.07 4.21 7.55
N ALA A 44 -9.80 3.85 7.80
CA ALA A 44 -9.15 2.78 7.07
C ALA A 44 -9.88 1.45 7.24
N LYS A 45 -10.25 1.13 8.48
CA LYS A 45 -10.97 -0.10 8.77
C LYS A 45 -12.30 -0.17 8.01
N ASN A 46 -13.03 0.94 7.96
CA ASN A 46 -14.29 1.01 7.20
C ASN A 46 -14.06 0.84 5.70
N ASN A 47 -13.03 1.48 5.17
CA ASN A 47 -12.71 1.39 3.74
C ASN A 47 -12.28 -0.02 3.34
N LEU A 48 -11.59 -0.73 4.22
CA LEU A 48 -11.09 -2.08 3.93
C LEU A 48 -12.15 -3.16 4.02
N LYS A 49 -13.32 -2.87 4.60
CA LYS A 49 -14.40 -3.86 4.72
C LYS A 49 -14.86 -4.41 3.39
N THR A 50 -14.77 -3.63 2.33
CA THR A 50 -15.23 -4.03 1.01
C THR A 50 -14.20 -4.86 0.25
N LEU A 51 -12.98 -4.96 0.75
CA LEU A 51 -11.91 -5.70 0.06
C LEU A 51 -11.94 -7.17 0.42
N LYS A 52 -11.84 -8.02 -0.59
CA LYS A 52 -11.85 -9.47 -0.42
C LYS A 52 -10.61 -9.97 0.31
N SER A 53 -9.47 -9.32 0.09
CA SER A 53 -8.20 -9.75 0.65
C SER A 53 -8.08 -9.51 2.15
N GLN A 54 -8.92 -8.64 2.73
CA GLN A 54 -8.94 -8.33 4.17
C GLN A 54 -7.54 -7.97 4.71
N PRO A 55 -6.91 -6.90 4.17
CA PRO A 55 -5.56 -6.53 4.60
C PRO A 55 -5.52 -6.05 6.05
N SER A 56 -4.38 -6.27 6.70
CA SER A 56 -4.13 -5.79 8.06
C SER A 56 -3.66 -4.34 8.04
N ILE A 57 -3.97 -3.59 9.12
CA ILE A 57 -3.45 -2.24 9.32
C ILE A 57 -2.25 -2.34 10.26
N THR A 58 -1.12 -1.78 9.86
CA THR A 58 0.11 -1.88 10.64
C THR A 58 1.00 -0.64 10.44
N SER A 59 2.21 -0.66 11.02
CA SER A 59 3.16 0.44 10.92
C SER A 59 3.87 0.44 9.56
N ILE A 60 4.55 1.56 9.25
CA ILE A 60 5.33 1.68 8.02
C ILE A 60 6.40 0.60 7.96
N GLU A 61 7.12 0.37 9.06
CA GLU A 61 8.18 -0.63 9.12
C GLU A 61 7.65 -2.03 8.85
N ASN A 62 6.49 -2.35 9.42
CA ASN A 62 5.89 -3.66 9.21
C ASN A 62 5.32 -3.82 7.81
N VAL A 63 4.79 -2.75 7.21
CA VAL A 63 4.37 -2.79 5.81
C VAL A 63 5.56 -3.21 4.94
N ALA A 64 6.72 -2.58 5.14
CA ALA A 64 7.92 -2.91 4.38
C ALA A 64 8.35 -4.36 4.59
N LYS A 65 8.28 -4.86 5.83
CA LYS A 65 8.70 -6.23 6.12
C LYS A 65 7.74 -7.29 5.60
N GLN A 66 6.44 -6.99 5.59
CA GLN A 66 5.41 -7.99 5.29
C GLN A 66 4.94 -7.98 3.85
N SER A 67 5.44 -7.06 3.02
CA SER A 67 5.04 -6.99 1.62
C SER A 67 6.24 -7.18 0.70
N ASP A 68 5.97 -7.46 -0.55
CA ASP A 68 6.98 -7.55 -1.61
C ASP A 68 7.10 -6.22 -2.34
N VAL A 69 5.97 -5.50 -2.43
CA VAL A 69 5.87 -4.21 -3.11
C VAL A 69 5.25 -3.22 -2.14
N VAL A 70 5.89 -2.09 -1.95
CA VAL A 70 5.38 -1.00 -1.11
C VAL A 70 4.95 0.15 -2.01
N ILE A 71 3.65 0.49 -1.98
CA ILE A 71 3.11 1.60 -2.75
C ILE A 71 2.89 2.77 -1.80
N GLU A 72 3.50 3.91 -2.12
CA GLU A 72 3.40 5.11 -1.30
C GLU A 72 2.31 6.02 -1.86
N CYS A 73 1.26 6.28 -1.05
CA CYS A 73 0.15 7.18 -1.37
C CYS A 73 -0.05 8.18 -0.22
N ALA A 74 1.00 8.51 0.50
CA ALA A 74 0.95 9.28 1.73
C ALA A 74 1.36 10.73 1.50
N PRO A 75 1.14 11.62 2.49
CA PRO A 75 1.63 12.99 2.40
C PRO A 75 3.15 13.06 2.26
N ALA A 76 3.63 14.14 1.63
CA ALA A 76 5.04 14.31 1.31
C ALA A 76 5.96 14.24 2.54
N GLU A 77 5.45 14.61 3.70
CA GLU A 77 6.23 14.66 4.94
C GLU A 77 6.79 13.30 5.36
N ILE A 78 6.13 12.21 4.99
CA ILE A 78 6.57 10.87 5.39
C ILE A 78 7.12 10.06 4.22
N PHE A 79 7.26 10.67 3.04
CA PHE A 79 7.77 9.99 1.85
C PHE A 79 9.13 9.33 2.10
N ASP A 80 10.07 10.09 2.66
CA ASP A 80 11.44 9.59 2.87
C ASP A 80 11.45 8.39 3.82
N GLN A 81 10.64 8.45 4.89
CA GLN A 81 10.56 7.35 5.84
C GLN A 81 10.06 6.07 5.16
N ILE A 82 9.06 6.19 4.29
CA ILE A 82 8.50 5.04 3.58
C ILE A 82 9.54 4.47 2.61
N ALA A 83 10.18 5.35 1.83
CA ALA A 83 11.19 4.94 0.85
C ALA A 83 12.36 4.23 1.54
N GLU A 84 12.86 4.79 2.63
CA GLU A 84 13.97 4.20 3.37
C GLU A 84 13.60 2.82 3.92
N SER A 85 12.41 2.68 4.51
CA SER A 85 11.96 1.40 5.06
C SER A 85 11.85 0.34 3.98
N ALA A 86 11.32 0.69 2.82
CA ALA A 86 11.17 -0.26 1.71
C ALA A 86 12.52 -0.66 1.14
N ILE A 87 13.41 0.30 0.93
CA ILE A 87 14.73 0.06 0.35
C ILE A 87 15.59 -0.78 1.30
N GLU A 88 15.59 -0.46 2.59
CA GLU A 88 16.34 -1.21 3.59
C GLU A 88 15.85 -2.66 3.69
N ALA A 89 14.56 -2.88 3.51
CA ALA A 89 13.98 -4.22 3.53
C ALA A 89 14.16 -4.97 2.21
N GLY A 90 14.75 -4.33 1.19
CA GLY A 90 14.98 -4.96 -0.11
C GLY A 90 13.72 -5.15 -0.94
N LYS A 91 12.73 -4.29 -0.75
CA LYS A 91 11.43 -4.40 -1.43
C LYS A 91 11.33 -3.46 -2.62
N ILE A 92 10.37 -3.77 -3.50
CA ILE A 92 10.04 -2.88 -4.63
C ILE A 92 9.27 -1.69 -4.04
N PHE A 93 9.67 -0.49 -4.40
CA PHE A 93 9.04 0.74 -3.93
C PHE A 93 8.41 1.50 -5.09
N ILE A 94 7.10 1.79 -4.99
CA ILE A 94 6.37 2.53 -6.02
C ILE A 94 5.85 3.83 -5.41
N PRO A 95 6.43 4.99 -5.78
CA PRO A 95 6.00 6.29 -5.24
C PRO A 95 4.80 6.85 -6.01
N ALA A 96 3.61 6.43 -5.65
CA ALA A 96 2.39 6.84 -6.35
C ALA A 96 2.06 8.33 -6.17
N SER A 97 2.45 8.93 -5.03
CA SER A 97 2.17 10.35 -4.78
C SER A 97 2.98 11.28 -5.70
N VAL A 98 4.13 10.83 -6.19
CA VAL A 98 4.98 11.62 -7.09
C VAL A 98 4.23 11.96 -8.38
N GLY A 99 3.38 11.07 -8.85
CA GLY A 99 2.58 11.32 -10.06
C GLY A 99 1.69 12.54 -9.94
N ALA A 100 1.27 12.91 -8.73
CA ALA A 100 0.43 14.08 -8.51
C ALA A 100 1.19 15.40 -8.67
N LEU A 101 2.53 15.36 -8.67
CA LEU A 101 3.39 16.53 -8.82
C LEU A 101 3.75 16.82 -10.28
N LEU A 102 3.44 15.91 -11.17
CA LEU A 102 3.73 16.07 -12.61
C LEU A 102 2.64 16.91 -13.29
N PRO A 103 3.03 17.79 -14.22
CA PRO A 103 2.06 18.60 -14.93
C PRO A 103 1.15 17.78 -15.84
#